data_e5a309d25f566187827d190fd153d79a
#
_entry.id   e5a309d25f566187827d190fd153d79a
#
_cell.length_a   1.000
_cell.length_b   1.000
_cell.length_c   1.000
_cell.angle_alpha   90.00
_cell.angle_beta   90.00
_cell.angle_gamma   90.00
#
_symmetry.space_group_name_H-M   'P 1'
#
loop_
_entity.id
_entity.type
_entity.pdbx_description
1 polymer ?
#
loop_
_entity_poly.entity_id
_entity_poly.type
_entity_poly.pdbx_seq_one_letter_code
_entity_poly.pdbx_strand_id
1 'polypeptide(L)'
;MSKTKMTEEKILTKHPLGKSGKNLSMQTYDLFKHAIQSLLRDRELTHNELMGRLKKNLKGKFSGNISWYGETVKLDLEARKIIERTNSKPQKYRLKS
;
A
#
# COMPACT_ATOMS: atom_id res chain seq x y z
N MET A 1 21.02 11.54 20.88
CA MET A 1 20.91 11.19 20.45
C MET A 1 20.53 10.73 19.84
N SER A 2 20.49 10.43 19.67
CA SER A 2 20.26 9.94 19.10
C SER A 2 19.82 9.41 18.53
N LYS A 3 19.77 9.12 18.37
CA LYS A 3 19.43 8.56 17.90
C LYS A 3 18.64 8.07 17.51
N THR A 4 18.21 8.11 17.56
CA THR A 4 17.61 7.62 17.22
C THR A 4 17.35 7.08 16.31
N LYS A 5 17.53 7.20 15.86
CA LYS A 5 17.43 6.83 15.00
C LYS A 5 17.40 5.80 14.67
N MET A 6 17.72 5.65 14.92
CA MET A 6 17.92 4.59 14.69
C MET A 6 17.03 3.68 14.81
N THR A 7 16.29 3.83 15.30
CA THR A 7 15.26 2.90 15.48
C THR A 7 14.29 3.10 14.39
N GLU A 8 14.58 2.52 13.30
CA GLU A 8 13.59 2.35 12.30
C GLU A 8 12.57 1.40 12.81
N GLU A 9 11.40 1.88 13.11
CA GLU A 9 10.28 1.01 13.36
C GLU A 9 9.94 0.24 12.10
N LYS A 10 9.55 -1.00 12.31
CA LYS A 10 9.14 -1.85 11.19
C LYS A 10 7.77 -2.40 11.46
N ILE A 11 7.08 -2.74 10.38
CA ILE A 11 5.77 -3.35 10.46
C ILE A 11 5.78 -4.64 9.65
N LEU A 12 5.20 -5.68 10.22
CA LEU A 12 4.99 -6.93 9.49
C LEU A 12 3.64 -6.80 8.80
N THR A 13 3.64 -6.79 7.48
CA THR A 13 2.41 -6.62 6.73
C THR A 13 1.54 -7.85 6.84
N LYS A 14 0.25 -7.69 6.57
CA LYS A 14 -0.72 -8.76 6.60
C LYS A 14 -1.13 -9.16 5.20
N HIS A 15 -1.73 -10.32 5.08
CA HIS A 15 -2.24 -10.81 3.81
C HIS A 15 -3.69 -11.25 4.01
N PRO A 16 -4.59 -10.90 3.07
CA PRO A 16 -6.03 -11.23 3.24
C PRO A 16 -6.30 -12.72 3.39
N LEU A 17 -5.46 -13.57 2.83
CA LEU A 17 -5.63 -15.01 2.92
C LEU A 17 -4.80 -15.63 4.04
N GLY A 18 -4.26 -14.82 4.95
CA GLY A 18 -3.48 -15.32 6.06
C GLY A 18 -2.07 -15.76 5.72
N LYS A 19 -1.61 -15.45 4.51
CA LYS A 19 -0.24 -15.79 4.14
C LYS A 19 0.76 -14.90 4.85
N SER A 20 2.03 -15.32 4.86
CA SER A 20 3.08 -14.55 5.50
C SER A 20 3.22 -13.17 4.86
N GLY A 21 3.35 -12.16 5.70
CA GLY A 21 3.61 -10.83 5.22
C GLY A 21 5.08 -10.55 5.07
N LYS A 22 5.41 -9.29 4.89
CA LYS A 22 6.78 -8.82 4.72
C LYS A 22 7.08 -7.76 5.76
N ASN A 23 8.33 -7.69 6.20
CA ASN A 23 8.77 -6.63 7.09
C ASN A 23 9.13 -5.42 6.26
N LEU A 24 8.48 -4.30 6.55
CA LEU A 24 8.78 -3.03 5.90
C LEU A 24 9.11 -2.00 6.96
N SER A 25 9.94 -1.02 6.60
CA SER A 25 10.10 0.11 7.51
C SER A 25 8.76 0.82 7.62
N MET A 26 8.48 1.34 8.80
CA MET A 26 7.22 2.05 9.03
C MET A 26 7.11 3.25 8.12
N GLN A 27 8.23 3.90 7.85
CA GLN A 27 8.26 5.05 6.96
C GLN A 27 7.83 4.68 5.55
N THR A 28 8.35 3.58 5.01
CA THR A 28 7.97 3.11 3.69
C THR A 28 6.51 2.67 3.66
N TYR A 29 6.08 1.95 4.69
CA TYR A 29 4.70 1.51 4.79
C TYR A 29 3.75 2.71 4.77
N ASP A 30 4.03 3.72 5.58
CA ASP A 30 3.18 4.91 5.65
C ASP A 30 3.15 5.67 4.34
N LEU A 31 4.28 5.75 3.65
CA LEU A 31 4.34 6.42 2.35
C LEU A 31 3.38 5.78 1.36
N PHE A 32 3.43 4.45 1.25
CA PHE A 32 2.56 3.73 0.32
C PHE A 32 1.12 3.71 0.78
N LYS A 33 0.89 3.56 2.09
CA LYS A 33 -0.46 3.59 2.64
C LYS A 33 -1.16 4.90 2.31
N HIS A 34 -0.49 6.02 2.58
CA HIS A 34 -1.09 7.32 2.32
C HIS A 34 -1.31 7.55 0.82
N ALA A 35 -0.39 7.10 -0.02
CA ALA A 35 -0.54 7.24 -1.46
C ALA A 35 -1.74 6.44 -1.97
N ILE A 36 -1.87 5.19 -1.50
CA ILE A 36 -3.00 4.35 -1.92
C ILE A 36 -4.31 4.94 -1.46
N GLN A 37 -4.38 5.36 -0.19
CA GLN A 37 -5.61 5.93 0.33
C GLN A 37 -5.99 7.20 -0.42
N SER A 38 -5.01 8.04 -0.75
CA SER A 38 -5.26 9.27 -1.49
C SER A 38 -5.81 8.97 -2.88
N LEU A 39 -5.25 7.97 -3.56
CA LEU A 39 -5.69 7.62 -4.91
C LEU A 39 -7.09 7.00 -4.92
N LEU A 40 -7.49 6.35 -3.85
CA LEU A 40 -8.80 5.70 -3.77
C LEU A 40 -9.85 6.54 -3.07
N ARG A 41 -9.53 7.79 -2.70
CA ARG A 41 -10.44 8.61 -1.91
C ARG A 41 -11.78 8.84 -2.61
N ASP A 42 -11.74 9.16 -3.89
CA ASP A 42 -12.96 9.50 -4.64
C ASP A 42 -13.16 8.62 -5.86
N ARG A 43 -12.53 7.46 -5.90
CA ARG A 43 -12.61 6.63 -7.10
C ARG A 43 -12.29 5.18 -6.78
N GLU A 44 -12.70 4.33 -7.70
CA GLU A 44 -12.31 2.92 -7.68
C GLU A 44 -11.31 2.70 -8.80
N LEU A 45 -10.27 1.93 -8.53
CA LEU A 45 -9.21 1.66 -9.51
C LEU A 45 -8.94 0.17 -9.56
N THR A 46 -8.68 -0.33 -10.78
CA THR A 46 -8.18 -1.70 -10.92
C THR A 46 -6.76 -1.75 -10.36
N HIS A 47 -6.27 -2.98 -10.16
CA HIS A 47 -4.89 -3.15 -9.69
C HIS A 47 -3.90 -2.44 -10.61
N ASN A 48 -4.04 -2.63 -11.92
CA ASN A 48 -3.11 -2.02 -12.87
C ASN A 48 -3.18 -0.50 -12.85
N GLU A 49 -4.40 0.04 -12.76
CA GLU A 49 -4.56 1.49 -12.67
C GLU A 49 -3.92 2.04 -11.39
N LEU A 50 -4.14 1.34 -10.28
CA LEU A 50 -3.58 1.76 -9.01
C LEU A 50 -2.05 1.74 -9.06
N MET A 51 -1.47 0.66 -9.57
CA MET A 51 -0.02 0.56 -9.67
C MET A 51 0.56 1.63 -10.58
N GLY A 52 -0.11 1.90 -11.70
CA GLY A 52 0.34 2.94 -12.63
C GLY A 52 0.35 4.31 -11.99
N ARG A 53 -0.70 4.63 -11.23
CA ARG A 53 -0.77 5.92 -10.55
C ARG A 53 0.23 6.02 -9.40
N LEU A 54 0.47 4.91 -8.69
CA LEU A 54 1.49 4.91 -7.65
C LEU A 54 2.87 5.21 -8.24
N LYS A 55 3.19 4.62 -9.38
CA LYS A 55 4.48 4.88 -10.01
C LYS A 55 4.63 6.36 -10.36
N LYS A 56 3.58 6.98 -10.85
CA LYS A 56 3.63 8.41 -11.16
C LYS A 56 3.79 9.24 -9.90
N ASN A 57 3.02 8.92 -8.85
CA ASN A 57 3.02 9.72 -7.64
C ASN A 57 4.33 9.62 -6.87
N LEU A 58 4.95 8.45 -6.88
CA LEU A 58 6.12 8.19 -6.06
C LEU A 58 7.42 8.29 -6.83
N LYS A 59 7.35 8.61 -8.11
CA LYS A 59 8.55 8.82 -8.91
C LYS A 59 9.36 9.95 -8.30
N GLY A 60 10.63 9.66 -8.04
CA GLY A 60 11.50 10.64 -7.41
C GLY A 60 11.37 10.74 -5.90
N LYS A 61 10.36 10.10 -5.33
CA LYS A 61 10.15 10.08 -3.87
C LYS A 61 10.52 8.76 -3.26
N PHE A 62 10.58 7.71 -4.05
CA PHE A 62 10.91 6.38 -3.58
C PHE A 62 11.75 5.68 -4.63
N SER A 63 12.86 5.13 -4.21
CA SER A 63 13.84 4.52 -5.14
C SER A 63 13.85 3.02 -4.99
N GLY A 64 12.74 2.37 -5.00
CA GLY A 64 12.67 0.92 -4.95
C GLY A 64 11.69 0.42 -5.99
N ASN A 65 11.33 -0.84 -5.88
CA ASN A 65 10.33 -1.42 -6.77
C ASN A 65 8.95 -1.00 -6.32
N ILE A 66 8.42 0.05 -6.93
CA ILE A 66 7.14 0.63 -6.51
C ILE A 66 6.02 -0.39 -6.63
N SER A 67 6.02 -1.21 -7.69
CA SER A 67 4.96 -2.21 -7.86
C SER A 67 4.99 -3.25 -6.76
N TRP A 68 6.18 -3.71 -6.38
CA TRP A 68 6.29 -4.72 -5.34
C TRP A 68 5.82 -4.18 -3.98
N TYR A 69 6.31 -3.00 -3.62
CA TYR A 69 5.89 -2.38 -2.35
C TYR A 69 4.42 -2.00 -2.40
N GLY A 70 3.97 -1.50 -3.55
CA GLY A 70 2.57 -1.13 -3.70
C GLY A 70 1.64 -2.31 -3.51
N GLU A 71 1.96 -3.44 -4.12
CA GLU A 71 1.13 -4.64 -3.94
C GLU A 71 1.19 -5.14 -2.51
N THR A 72 2.38 -5.15 -1.92
CA THR A 72 2.53 -5.62 -0.53
C THR A 72 1.68 -4.79 0.42
N VAL A 73 1.75 -3.46 0.31
CA VAL A 73 0.96 -2.59 1.17
C VAL A 73 -0.52 -2.67 0.85
N LYS A 74 -0.88 -2.79 -0.43
CA LYS A 74 -2.27 -2.93 -0.83
C LYS A 74 -2.90 -4.17 -0.17
N LEU A 75 -2.20 -5.29 -0.21
CA LEU A 75 -2.71 -6.52 0.42
C LEU A 75 -2.86 -6.35 1.92
N ASP A 76 -1.91 -5.65 2.55
CA ASP A 76 -2.00 -5.37 3.97
C ASP A 76 -3.23 -4.51 4.30
N LEU A 77 -3.46 -3.47 3.51
CA LEU A 77 -4.62 -2.60 3.74
C LEU A 77 -5.92 -3.35 3.55
N GLU A 78 -5.95 -4.28 2.60
CA GLU A 78 -7.12 -5.12 2.39
C GLU A 78 -7.34 -6.05 3.59
N ALA A 79 -6.26 -6.64 4.09
CA ALA A 79 -6.34 -7.53 5.25
C ALA A 79 -6.82 -6.79 6.50
N ARG A 80 -6.46 -5.51 6.63
CA ARG A 80 -6.86 -4.69 7.77
C ARG A 80 -8.23 -4.03 7.58
N LYS A 81 -8.86 -4.29 6.44
CA LYS A 81 -10.21 -3.76 6.14
C LYS A 81 -10.21 -2.25 5.93
N ILE A 82 -9.08 -1.71 5.50
CA ILE A 82 -8.98 -0.29 5.16
C ILE A 82 -9.44 -0.07 3.73
N ILE A 83 -9.15 -1.02 2.84
CA ILE A 83 -9.67 -1.02 1.48
C ILE A 83 -10.36 -2.35 1.21
N GLU A 84 -11.16 -2.40 0.16
CA GLU A 84 -11.87 -3.61 -0.19
C GLU A 84 -11.94 -3.76 -1.71
N ARG A 85 -12.16 -4.98 -2.16
CA ARG A 85 -12.35 -5.28 -3.58
C ARG A 85 -13.82 -5.13 -3.93
N THR A 86 -14.06 -4.69 -5.17
CA THR A 86 -15.42 -4.65 -5.69
C THR A 86 -15.75 -5.99 -6.33
N ASN A 87 -17.04 -6.22 -6.59
CA ASN A 87 -17.49 -7.40 -7.32
C ASN A 87 -17.63 -7.13 -8.82
N SER A 88 -17.12 -6.00 -9.28
CA SER A 88 -17.23 -5.63 -10.69
C SER A 88 -16.22 -6.39 -11.55
N LYS A 89 -16.42 -6.32 -12.84
CA LYS A 89 -15.49 -6.85 -13.85
C LYS A 89 -15.12 -5.71 -14.79
N PRO A 90 -13.87 -5.28 -14.83
CA PRO A 90 -12.76 -5.79 -14.03
C PRO A 90 -12.91 -5.44 -12.56
N GLN A 91 -12.26 -6.25 -11.72
CA GLN A 91 -12.28 -6.01 -10.28
C GLN A 91 -11.52 -4.75 -9.94
N LYS A 92 -12.05 -3.98 -9.02
CA LYS A 92 -11.44 -2.72 -8.60
C LYS A 92 -11.25 -2.72 -7.09
N TYR A 93 -10.53 -1.72 -6.63
CA TYR A 93 -10.29 -1.50 -5.21
C TYR A 93 -10.83 -0.13 -4.83
N ARG A 94 -11.29 -0.01 -3.60
CA ARG A 94 -11.84 1.23 -3.08
C ARG A 94 -11.62 1.28 -1.57
N LEU A 95 -11.72 2.49 -1.01
CA LEU A 95 -11.70 2.60 0.43
C LEU A 95 -12.94 1.95 1.01
N LYS A 96 -12.75 1.24 2.13
CA LYS A 96 -13.89 0.65 2.81
C LYS A 96 -14.56 1.73 3.66
N SER A 97 -15.85 1.86 3.49
CA SER A 97 -16.62 2.85 4.24
C SER A 97 -17.12 2.29 5.56
#